data_4e25ed166907cfef508c0a0ed8346397
#
_entry.id   4e25ed166907cfef508c0a0ed8346397
#
_cell.length_a   1.000
_cell.length_b   1.000
_cell.length_c   1.000
_cell.angle_alpha   90.00
_cell.angle_beta   90.00
_cell.angle_gamma   90.00
#
_symmetry.space_group_name_H-M   'P 1'
#
loop_
_entity.id
_entity.type
_entity.pdbx_description
1 polymer ?
#
loop_
_entity_poly.entity_id
_entity_poly.type
_entity_poly.pdbx_seq_one_letter_code
_entity_poly.pdbx_strand_id
1 'polypeptide(L)'
;MFDFLKKVPLFADLSNGDLDRLCEVATEEILPAGKLLFTEGEIGDKTYVIMTGEIDIYKESGGRMVFLATRQAGDVIGEMSLLDQAPRFASGRARTDCKLLLISHENLEHLLNTSPSAVRVLLSTISNRLRSTELVLRQSEKMAQLGTLTAGIAHELNNPASAAQRGSEHLSVAIEKFQQTYQQLHEQGFSEAQWDKTSVLREFARTRASQPVDLASLDRSDREEEVEAWLNYHRIENGWEFTPVLVSLGYQTANLEELVADYPVPQFDVILRWLCSLFTVFSFLEQINQGASRIGEIVKALKSYVYLDQAPMQLVDIHEGLDNTLVMLQSKLSNEIIVKRNYAEGLPKIMAYGGELNQVWTNIIVNALDAMDGQGTIKISTKQVDEWVFVEIEDSGPGIPEDVRENLFSP
;
A
#
# COMPACT_ATOMS: atom_id res chain seq x y z
N MET A 1 -25.44 -32.88 35.14
CA MET A 1 -25.01 -33.17 33.77
C MET A 1 -26.20 -33.14 32.80
N PHE A 2 -27.24 -33.94 33.02
CA PHE A 2 -28.43 -34.00 32.15
C PHE A 2 -29.08 -32.61 31.90
N ASP A 3 -29.41 -31.85 32.94
CA ASP A 3 -30.00 -30.50 32.77
C ASP A 3 -29.08 -29.50 32.08
N PHE A 4 -27.79 -29.69 32.15
CA PHE A 4 -26.81 -28.90 31.41
C PHE A 4 -26.82 -29.27 29.95
N LEU A 5 -26.70 -30.56 29.59
CA LEU A 5 -26.71 -31.01 28.19
C LEU A 5 -27.99 -30.60 27.46
N LYS A 6 -29.14 -30.65 28.13
CA LYS A 6 -30.42 -30.20 27.59
C LYS A 6 -30.47 -28.70 27.20
N LYS A 7 -29.56 -27.89 27.77
CA LYS A 7 -29.43 -26.46 27.44
C LYS A 7 -28.42 -26.21 26.32
N VAL A 8 -27.58 -27.19 25.94
CA VAL A 8 -26.64 -27.10 24.86
C VAL A 8 -27.40 -27.20 23.53
N PRO A 9 -27.30 -26.22 22.61
CA PRO A 9 -28.10 -26.21 21.35
C PRO A 9 -28.02 -27.51 20.55
N LEU A 10 -26.83 -28.13 20.50
CA LEU A 10 -26.62 -29.37 19.77
C LEU A 10 -27.42 -30.56 20.34
N PHE A 11 -27.73 -30.54 21.63
CA PHE A 11 -28.36 -31.64 22.37
C PHE A 11 -29.78 -31.31 22.84
N ALA A 12 -30.27 -30.10 22.64
CA ALA A 12 -31.53 -29.60 23.16
C ALA A 12 -32.75 -30.44 22.74
N ASP A 13 -32.73 -30.94 21.50
CA ASP A 13 -33.86 -31.69 20.87
C ASP A 13 -33.67 -33.21 20.98
N LEU A 14 -32.66 -33.71 21.77
CA LEU A 14 -32.45 -35.12 21.95
C LEU A 14 -33.50 -35.75 22.85
N SER A 15 -33.77 -37.05 22.60
CA SER A 15 -34.58 -37.83 23.54
C SER A 15 -33.93 -37.94 24.91
N ASN A 16 -34.75 -38.10 25.95
CA ASN A 16 -34.19 -38.30 27.31
C ASN A 16 -33.26 -39.53 27.38
N GLY A 17 -33.58 -40.61 26.61
CA GLY A 17 -32.74 -41.80 26.53
C GLY A 17 -31.36 -41.56 25.91
N ASP A 18 -31.27 -40.67 24.88
CA ASP A 18 -30.01 -40.32 24.24
C ASP A 18 -29.18 -39.41 25.16
N LEU A 19 -29.83 -38.47 25.87
CA LEU A 19 -29.19 -37.65 26.90
C LEU A 19 -28.64 -38.46 28.08
N ASP A 20 -29.40 -39.47 28.56
CA ASP A 20 -28.93 -40.36 29.63
C ASP A 20 -27.69 -41.15 29.18
N ARG A 21 -27.68 -41.69 27.96
CA ARG A 21 -26.52 -42.38 27.40
C ARG A 21 -25.31 -41.45 27.29
N LEU A 22 -25.49 -40.21 26.80
CA LEU A 22 -24.40 -39.24 26.76
C LEU A 22 -23.85 -38.96 28.17
N CYS A 23 -24.72 -38.88 29.20
CA CYS A 23 -24.30 -38.69 30.58
C CYS A 23 -23.48 -39.87 31.15
N GLU A 24 -23.76 -41.09 30.66
CA GLU A 24 -23.02 -42.31 31.10
C GLU A 24 -21.62 -42.40 30.47
N VAL A 25 -21.45 -41.93 29.23
CA VAL A 25 -20.18 -42.13 28.47
C VAL A 25 -19.29 -40.91 28.47
N ALA A 26 -19.82 -39.71 28.77
CA ALA A 26 -19.06 -38.49 28.78
C ALA A 26 -18.19 -38.38 30.06
N THR A 27 -16.96 -37.88 29.88
CA THR A 27 -16.02 -37.69 31.00
C THR A 27 -15.77 -36.20 31.21
N GLU A 28 -15.63 -35.83 32.50
CA GLU A 28 -15.31 -34.43 32.85
C GLU A 28 -13.80 -34.23 32.93
N GLU A 29 -13.34 -33.10 32.42
CA GLU A 29 -11.93 -32.65 32.49
C GLU A 29 -11.85 -31.22 32.93
N ILE A 30 -10.83 -30.88 33.71
CA ILE A 30 -10.51 -29.51 34.13
C ILE A 30 -9.29 -29.06 33.35
N LEU A 31 -9.43 -27.93 32.63
CA LEU A 31 -8.37 -27.31 31.87
C LEU A 31 -8.03 -25.95 32.48
N PRO A 32 -6.82 -25.79 33.08
CA PRO A 32 -6.40 -24.54 33.70
C PRO A 32 -6.23 -23.42 32.64
N ALA A 33 -6.42 -22.18 33.07
CA ALA A 33 -6.19 -21.00 32.24
C ALA A 33 -4.80 -21.01 31.59
N GLY A 34 -4.73 -20.60 30.30
CA GLY A 34 -3.51 -20.57 29.49
C GLY A 34 -3.07 -21.89 28.87
N LYS A 35 -3.66 -23.03 29.25
CA LYS A 35 -3.33 -24.33 28.69
C LYS A 35 -3.98 -24.54 27.33
N LEU A 36 -3.24 -25.22 26.42
CA LEU A 36 -3.77 -25.69 25.15
C LEU A 36 -4.67 -26.89 25.37
N LEU A 37 -5.81 -26.90 24.70
CA LEU A 37 -6.73 -28.03 24.67
C LEU A 37 -6.41 -28.95 23.47
N PHE A 38 -6.13 -28.36 22.32
CA PHE A 38 -5.67 -29.05 21.10
C PHE A 38 -4.96 -28.04 20.18
N THR A 39 -4.17 -28.57 19.26
CA THR A 39 -3.40 -27.77 18.29
C THR A 39 -3.93 -28.02 16.87
N GLU A 40 -3.88 -26.99 16.02
CA GLU A 40 -4.16 -27.11 14.58
C GLU A 40 -3.29 -28.20 13.96
N GLY A 41 -3.87 -29.01 13.06
CA GLY A 41 -3.18 -30.12 12.42
C GLY A 41 -3.10 -31.41 13.26
N GLU A 42 -3.44 -31.41 14.57
CA GLU A 42 -3.49 -32.59 15.41
C GLU A 42 -4.68 -33.49 15.05
N ILE A 43 -4.53 -34.81 15.16
CA ILE A 43 -5.64 -35.75 14.93
C ILE A 43 -6.66 -35.61 16.06
N GLY A 44 -7.90 -35.31 15.72
CA GLY A 44 -8.98 -35.13 16.68
C GLY A 44 -9.79 -36.39 16.92
N ASP A 45 -9.75 -36.94 18.10
CA ASP A 45 -10.52 -38.13 18.52
C ASP A 45 -11.69 -37.81 19.46
N LYS A 46 -11.83 -36.56 19.89
CA LYS A 46 -12.81 -36.13 20.91
C LYS A 46 -13.41 -34.78 20.55
N THR A 47 -14.64 -34.58 21.00
CA THR A 47 -15.35 -33.29 21.04
C THR A 47 -15.48 -32.85 22.48
N TYR A 48 -15.44 -31.56 22.68
CA TYR A 48 -15.51 -30.94 24.00
C TYR A 48 -16.73 -30.04 24.12
N VAL A 49 -17.48 -30.17 25.19
CA VAL A 49 -18.56 -29.23 25.54
C VAL A 49 -18.07 -28.39 26.72
N ILE A 50 -18.08 -27.09 26.59
CA ILE A 50 -17.66 -26.18 27.64
C ILE A 50 -18.75 -26.09 28.68
N MET A 51 -18.50 -26.61 29.89
CA MET A 51 -19.45 -26.49 31.00
C MET A 51 -19.31 -25.15 31.71
N THR A 52 -18.07 -24.71 31.96
CA THR A 52 -17.73 -23.41 32.55
C THR A 52 -16.41 -22.94 31.97
N GLY A 53 -16.23 -21.62 31.97
CA GLY A 53 -15.01 -20.96 31.45
C GLY A 53 -15.11 -20.54 29.97
N GLU A 54 -13.99 -20.08 29.46
CA GLU A 54 -13.87 -19.54 28.10
C GLU A 54 -12.65 -20.13 27.40
N ILE A 55 -12.79 -20.48 26.13
CA ILE A 55 -11.72 -21.00 25.26
C ILE A 55 -11.58 -20.12 24.03
N ASP A 56 -10.37 -19.62 23.79
CA ASP A 56 -10.00 -18.87 22.60
C ASP A 56 -9.58 -19.82 21.48
N ILE A 57 -10.11 -19.61 20.29
CA ILE A 57 -9.82 -20.37 19.09
C ILE A 57 -8.93 -19.54 18.16
N TYR A 58 -7.82 -20.13 17.74
CA TYR A 58 -6.82 -19.51 16.86
C TYR A 58 -6.54 -20.40 15.66
N LYS A 59 -6.23 -19.77 14.53
CA LYS A 59 -5.79 -20.45 13.32
C LYS A 59 -4.50 -19.82 12.80
N GLU A 60 -3.59 -20.63 12.29
CA GLU A 60 -2.41 -20.14 11.57
C GLU A 60 -2.78 -19.76 10.13
N SER A 61 -2.45 -18.54 9.75
CA SER A 61 -2.62 -18.06 8.36
C SER A 61 -1.46 -17.14 8.00
N GLY A 62 -0.77 -17.43 6.90
CA GLY A 62 0.38 -16.64 6.44
C GLY A 62 1.51 -16.50 7.49
N GLY A 63 1.79 -17.55 8.28
CA GLY A 63 2.81 -17.54 9.34
C GLY A 63 2.43 -16.71 10.59
N ARG A 64 1.15 -16.37 10.74
CA ARG A 64 0.63 -15.60 11.90
C ARG A 64 -0.52 -16.34 12.54
N MET A 65 -0.61 -16.22 13.89
CA MET A 65 -1.74 -16.73 14.63
C MET A 65 -2.90 -15.72 14.58
N VAL A 66 -3.99 -16.11 13.92
CA VAL A 66 -5.21 -15.30 13.80
C VAL A 66 -6.23 -15.76 14.84
N PHE A 67 -6.69 -14.83 15.68
CA PHE A 67 -7.78 -15.08 16.61
C PHE A 67 -9.10 -15.17 15.85
N LEU A 68 -9.83 -16.28 16.03
CA LEU A 68 -11.09 -16.54 15.33
C LEU A 68 -12.31 -16.21 16.19
N ALA A 69 -12.35 -16.71 17.42
CA ALA A 69 -13.47 -16.50 18.33
C ALA A 69 -13.14 -16.95 19.76
N THR A 70 -13.87 -16.42 20.75
CA THR A 70 -13.96 -17.00 22.10
C THR A 70 -15.20 -17.88 22.18
N ARG A 71 -15.05 -19.10 22.68
CA ARG A 71 -16.13 -20.05 22.99
C ARG A 71 -16.40 -20.07 24.47
N GLN A 72 -17.67 -20.20 24.85
CA GLN A 72 -18.13 -20.08 26.22
C GLN A 72 -19.01 -21.26 26.65
N ALA A 73 -19.46 -21.26 27.91
CA ALA A 73 -20.31 -22.31 28.43
C ALA A 73 -21.53 -22.59 27.54
N GLY A 74 -21.75 -23.85 27.21
CA GLY A 74 -22.77 -24.32 26.25
C GLY A 74 -22.30 -24.48 24.82
N ASP A 75 -21.08 -24.00 24.48
CA ASP A 75 -20.50 -24.22 23.15
C ASP A 75 -19.86 -25.63 23.08
N VAL A 76 -19.96 -26.19 21.87
CA VAL A 76 -19.29 -27.43 21.48
C VAL A 76 -18.09 -27.08 20.59
N ILE A 77 -16.93 -27.67 20.87
CA ILE A 77 -15.68 -27.44 20.11
C ILE A 77 -15.01 -28.74 19.76
N GLY A 78 -14.24 -28.73 18.65
CA GLY A 78 -13.57 -29.92 18.11
C GLY A 78 -14.48 -30.84 17.29
N GLU A 79 -15.70 -30.43 17.01
CA GLU A 79 -16.70 -31.17 16.24
C GLU A 79 -16.35 -31.26 14.75
N MET A 80 -15.62 -30.25 14.20
CA MET A 80 -15.32 -30.16 12.77
C MET A 80 -14.44 -31.32 12.31
N SER A 81 -13.45 -31.71 13.08
CA SER A 81 -12.54 -32.81 12.77
C SER A 81 -13.15 -34.21 12.96
N LEU A 82 -14.34 -34.30 13.50
CA LEU A 82 -14.99 -35.59 13.72
C LEU A 82 -15.85 -36.06 12.54
N LEU A 83 -16.29 -35.17 11.66
CA LEU A 83 -17.16 -35.51 10.54
C LEU A 83 -16.43 -36.30 9.45
N ASP A 84 -15.18 -36.01 9.21
CA ASP A 84 -14.35 -36.57 8.14
C ASP A 84 -13.03 -37.15 8.63
N GLN A 85 -12.84 -37.28 9.96
CA GLN A 85 -11.60 -37.69 10.62
C GLN A 85 -10.40 -36.83 10.19
N ALA A 86 -10.66 -35.58 9.81
CA ALA A 86 -9.64 -34.63 9.42
C ALA A 86 -8.85 -34.11 10.63
N PRO A 87 -7.64 -33.60 10.42
CA PRO A 87 -6.89 -32.89 11.45
C PRO A 87 -7.66 -31.70 12.01
N ARG A 88 -7.33 -31.27 13.22
CA ARG A 88 -7.91 -30.08 13.88
C ARG A 88 -7.78 -28.87 12.97
N PHE A 89 -8.90 -28.23 12.67
CA PHE A 89 -8.97 -27.05 11.81
C PHE A 89 -8.32 -25.80 12.39
N ALA A 90 -8.24 -25.72 13.72
CA ALA A 90 -7.71 -24.59 14.50
C ALA A 90 -7.18 -25.07 15.84
N SER A 91 -6.48 -24.22 16.57
CA SER A 91 -6.00 -24.45 17.93
C SER A 91 -6.97 -23.86 18.96
N GLY A 92 -7.14 -24.56 20.10
CA GLY A 92 -7.94 -24.10 21.23
C GLY A 92 -7.10 -23.90 22.50
N ARG A 93 -7.22 -22.73 23.16
CA ARG A 93 -6.52 -22.40 24.40
C ARG A 93 -7.49 -21.89 25.46
N ALA A 94 -7.40 -22.38 26.66
CA ALA A 94 -8.19 -21.90 27.78
C ALA A 94 -7.84 -20.46 28.14
N ARG A 95 -8.82 -19.57 28.07
CA ARG A 95 -8.69 -18.17 28.51
C ARG A 95 -8.85 -18.02 29.99
N THR A 96 -9.76 -18.82 30.57
CA THR A 96 -10.02 -18.94 32.02
C THR A 96 -9.90 -20.40 32.40
N ASP A 97 -9.97 -20.71 33.70
CA ASP A 97 -10.14 -22.10 34.14
C ASP A 97 -11.45 -22.65 33.58
N CYS A 98 -11.36 -23.79 32.88
CA CYS A 98 -12.48 -24.41 32.21
C CYS A 98 -12.82 -25.76 32.78
N LYS A 99 -14.10 -26.06 32.85
CA LYS A 99 -14.62 -27.41 33.06
C LYS A 99 -15.24 -27.89 31.78
N LEU A 100 -14.77 -29.00 31.23
CA LEU A 100 -15.13 -29.55 29.95
C LEU A 100 -15.80 -30.91 30.10
N LEU A 101 -16.74 -31.19 29.22
CA LEU A 101 -17.31 -32.53 29.06
C LEU A 101 -16.76 -33.08 27.73
N LEU A 102 -16.11 -34.23 27.80
CA LEU A 102 -15.50 -34.91 26.64
C LEU A 102 -16.46 -35.98 26.13
N ILE A 103 -16.65 -35.96 24.82
CA ILE A 103 -17.46 -36.93 24.05
C ILE A 103 -16.54 -37.53 23.00
N SER A 104 -16.40 -38.87 23.01
CA SER A 104 -15.61 -39.57 21.98
C SER A 104 -16.28 -39.49 20.61
N HIS A 105 -15.47 -39.70 19.56
CA HIS A 105 -15.96 -39.78 18.17
C HIS A 105 -17.10 -40.78 18.02
N GLU A 106 -16.93 -42.00 18.52
CA GLU A 106 -17.92 -43.09 18.43
C GLU A 106 -19.27 -42.70 19.03
N ASN A 107 -19.25 -42.05 20.20
CA ASN A 107 -20.47 -41.63 20.88
C ASN A 107 -21.19 -40.48 20.18
N LEU A 108 -20.44 -39.54 19.61
CA LEU A 108 -21.02 -38.48 18.79
C LEU A 108 -21.58 -39.03 17.48
N GLU A 109 -20.88 -39.92 16.79
CA GLU A 109 -21.33 -40.57 15.56
C GLU A 109 -22.63 -41.37 15.81
N HIS A 110 -22.69 -42.15 16.92
CA HIS A 110 -23.92 -42.85 17.28
C HIS A 110 -25.09 -41.89 17.50
N LEU A 111 -24.85 -40.77 18.15
CA LEU A 111 -25.85 -39.72 18.34
C LEU A 111 -26.37 -39.14 17.02
N LEU A 112 -25.46 -38.82 16.12
CA LEU A 112 -25.81 -38.26 14.80
C LEU A 112 -26.59 -39.25 13.94
N ASN A 113 -26.27 -40.56 14.04
CA ASN A 113 -26.99 -41.61 13.35
C ASN A 113 -28.40 -41.84 13.91
N THR A 114 -28.65 -41.51 15.16
CA THR A 114 -29.94 -41.71 15.82
C THR A 114 -30.82 -40.49 15.87
N SER A 115 -30.26 -39.25 15.72
CA SER A 115 -30.97 -37.99 15.85
C SER A 115 -30.82 -37.07 14.65
N PRO A 116 -31.79 -37.03 13.70
CA PRO A 116 -31.77 -36.09 12.56
C PRO A 116 -31.80 -34.61 12.96
N SER A 117 -32.32 -34.27 14.15
CA SER A 117 -32.30 -32.90 14.68
C SER A 117 -30.88 -32.47 15.07
N ALA A 118 -30.11 -33.33 15.74
CA ALA A 118 -28.71 -33.09 16.07
C ALA A 118 -27.86 -32.84 14.81
N VAL A 119 -28.07 -33.65 13.78
CA VAL A 119 -27.37 -33.46 12.47
C VAL A 119 -27.65 -32.08 11.89
N ARG A 120 -28.90 -31.62 11.87
CA ARG A 120 -29.26 -30.29 11.35
C ARG A 120 -28.62 -29.16 12.14
N VAL A 121 -28.63 -29.25 13.47
CA VAL A 121 -27.99 -28.23 14.33
C VAL A 121 -26.49 -28.22 14.11
N LEU A 122 -25.85 -29.39 14.05
CA LEU A 122 -24.41 -29.50 13.80
C LEU A 122 -24.04 -28.90 12.45
N LEU A 123 -24.72 -29.25 11.36
CA LEU A 123 -24.48 -28.70 10.03
C LEU A 123 -24.63 -27.18 9.98
N SER A 124 -25.71 -26.63 10.59
CA SER A 124 -25.90 -25.19 10.68
C SER A 124 -24.79 -24.50 11.46
N THR A 125 -24.37 -25.09 12.58
CA THR A 125 -23.27 -24.58 13.42
C THR A 125 -21.97 -24.53 12.63
N ILE A 126 -21.61 -25.63 11.96
CA ILE A 126 -20.40 -25.71 11.15
C ILE A 126 -20.44 -24.73 9.99
N SER A 127 -21.56 -24.67 9.25
CA SER A 127 -21.72 -23.73 8.15
C SER A 127 -21.53 -22.26 8.59
N ASN A 128 -22.12 -21.89 9.73
CA ASN A 128 -21.96 -20.54 10.28
C ASN A 128 -20.53 -20.27 10.73
N ARG A 129 -19.87 -21.27 11.34
CA ARG A 129 -18.47 -21.16 11.77
C ARG A 129 -17.53 -21.01 10.59
N LEU A 130 -17.70 -21.80 9.54
CA LEU A 130 -16.89 -21.69 8.33
C LEU A 130 -17.00 -20.29 7.72
N ARG A 131 -18.24 -19.78 7.55
CA ARG A 131 -18.46 -18.43 7.04
C ARG A 131 -17.82 -17.34 7.90
N SER A 132 -18.01 -17.43 9.23
CA SER A 132 -17.41 -16.44 10.14
C SER A 132 -15.88 -16.52 10.16
N THR A 133 -15.30 -17.71 10.11
CA THR A 133 -13.86 -17.92 10.04
C THR A 133 -13.28 -17.35 8.75
N GLU A 134 -13.91 -17.62 7.61
CA GLU A 134 -13.49 -17.08 6.32
C GLU A 134 -13.47 -15.55 6.34
N LEU A 135 -14.51 -14.91 6.88
CA LEU A 135 -14.56 -13.45 7.02
C LEU A 135 -13.43 -12.91 7.90
N VAL A 136 -13.16 -13.56 9.06
CA VAL A 136 -12.08 -13.13 9.96
C VAL A 136 -10.71 -13.29 9.31
N LEU A 137 -10.46 -14.42 8.64
CA LEU A 137 -9.20 -14.66 7.93
C LEU A 137 -8.98 -13.63 6.82
N ARG A 138 -9.97 -13.42 5.96
CA ARG A 138 -9.91 -12.38 4.91
C ARG A 138 -9.64 -11.00 5.49
N GLN A 139 -10.29 -10.64 6.59
CA GLN A 139 -10.06 -9.35 7.25
C GLN A 139 -8.65 -9.25 7.85
N SER A 140 -8.14 -10.34 8.43
CA SER A 140 -6.78 -10.39 8.98
C SER A 140 -5.72 -10.26 7.88
N GLU A 141 -5.89 -10.94 6.75
CA GLU A 141 -5.01 -10.84 5.59
C GLU A 141 -5.00 -9.42 5.02
N LYS A 142 -6.18 -8.80 4.87
CA LYS A 142 -6.29 -7.40 4.45
C LYS A 142 -5.58 -6.45 5.40
N MET A 143 -5.74 -6.64 6.71
CA MET A 143 -5.05 -5.83 7.72
C MET A 143 -3.52 -6.00 7.67
N ALA A 144 -3.05 -7.21 7.41
CA ALA A 144 -1.62 -7.49 7.26
C ALA A 144 -1.04 -6.78 6.02
N GLN A 145 -1.72 -6.86 4.88
CA GLN A 145 -1.35 -6.16 3.65
C GLN A 145 -1.39 -4.64 3.84
N LEU A 146 -2.45 -4.11 4.43
CA LEU A 146 -2.56 -2.68 4.73
C LEU A 146 -1.46 -2.21 5.68
N GLY A 147 -1.08 -3.02 6.69
CA GLY A 147 0.03 -2.72 7.60
C GLY A 147 1.36 -2.58 6.88
N THR A 148 1.65 -3.47 5.94
CA THR A 148 2.87 -3.42 5.11
C THR A 148 2.85 -2.20 4.18
N LEU A 149 1.71 -1.89 3.57
CA LEU A 149 1.53 -0.73 2.70
C LEU A 149 1.55 0.58 3.50
N THR A 150 1.00 0.61 4.72
CA THR A 150 0.90 1.83 5.54
C THR A 150 2.28 2.39 5.89
N ALA A 151 3.25 1.54 6.20
CA ALA A 151 4.62 1.98 6.46
C ALA A 151 5.26 2.63 5.22
N GLY A 152 5.07 2.02 4.04
CA GLY A 152 5.51 2.56 2.76
C GLY A 152 4.81 3.88 2.41
N ILE A 153 3.48 3.95 2.57
CA ILE A 153 2.69 5.15 2.29
C ILE A 153 3.10 6.31 3.22
N ALA A 154 3.33 6.05 4.51
CA ALA A 154 3.80 7.07 5.43
C ALA A 154 5.15 7.66 4.98
N HIS A 155 6.06 6.82 4.52
CA HIS A 155 7.33 7.26 3.95
C HIS A 155 7.14 8.07 2.67
N GLU A 156 6.28 7.59 1.75
CA GLU A 156 5.94 8.25 0.49
C GLU A 156 5.21 9.60 0.68
N LEU A 157 4.41 9.76 1.73
CA LEU A 157 3.79 11.04 2.08
C LEU A 157 4.77 12.01 2.72
N ASN A 158 5.69 11.51 3.57
CA ASN A 158 6.66 12.36 4.26
C ASN A 158 7.69 12.97 3.29
N ASN A 159 8.05 12.27 2.22
CA ASN A 159 9.02 12.75 1.23
C ASN A 159 8.56 14.06 0.55
N PRO A 160 7.41 14.10 -0.16
CA PRO A 160 6.93 15.33 -0.79
C PRO A 160 6.51 16.39 0.23
N ALA A 161 6.00 16.01 1.40
CA ALA A 161 5.69 16.95 2.48
C ALA A 161 6.94 17.68 2.98
N SER A 162 8.03 16.95 3.22
CA SER A 162 9.32 17.53 3.62
C SER A 162 9.94 18.39 2.51
N ALA A 163 9.77 18.01 1.25
CA ALA A 163 10.22 18.84 0.12
C ALA A 163 9.42 20.15 0.04
N ALA A 164 8.10 20.09 0.14
CA ALA A 164 7.23 21.26 0.15
C ALA A 164 7.50 22.17 1.36
N GLN A 165 7.75 21.59 2.54
CA GLN A 165 8.09 22.35 3.74
C GLN A 165 9.42 23.09 3.57
N ARG A 166 10.49 22.42 3.13
CA ARG A 166 11.80 23.07 2.85
C ARG A 166 11.66 24.16 1.79
N GLY A 167 10.90 23.89 0.70
CA GLY A 167 10.60 24.89 -0.31
C GLY A 167 9.92 26.14 0.29
N SER A 168 8.96 25.96 1.20
CA SER A 168 8.26 27.04 1.88
C SER A 168 9.18 27.85 2.81
N GLU A 169 10.04 27.19 3.57
CA GLU A 169 11.02 27.84 4.47
C GLU A 169 12.01 28.73 3.69
N HIS A 170 12.53 28.22 2.57
CA HIS A 170 13.47 28.96 1.73
C HIS A 170 12.81 30.03 0.85
N LEU A 171 11.52 29.86 0.52
CA LEU A 171 10.78 30.80 -0.31
C LEU A 171 10.72 32.20 0.31
N SER A 172 10.54 32.29 1.64
CA SER A 172 10.50 33.60 2.34
C SER A 172 11.79 34.39 2.14
N VAL A 173 12.94 33.72 2.30
CA VAL A 173 14.27 34.33 2.08
C VAL A 173 14.48 34.70 0.61
N ALA A 174 14.04 33.83 -0.30
CA ALA A 174 14.14 34.09 -1.74
C ALA A 174 13.30 35.32 -2.17
N ILE A 175 12.11 35.49 -1.58
CA ILE A 175 11.25 36.65 -1.84
C ILE A 175 11.89 37.94 -1.33
N GLU A 176 12.50 37.96 -0.14
CA GLU A 176 13.22 39.09 0.38
C GLU A 176 14.38 39.53 -0.54
N LYS A 177 15.18 38.54 -0.99
CA LYS A 177 16.27 38.75 -1.95
C LYS A 177 15.74 39.26 -3.29
N PHE A 178 14.65 38.73 -3.78
CA PHE A 178 13.99 39.18 -5.00
C PHE A 178 13.50 40.66 -4.86
N GLN A 179 12.87 41.01 -3.76
CA GLN A 179 12.43 42.39 -3.52
C GLN A 179 13.59 43.38 -3.52
N GLN A 180 14.72 43.03 -2.89
CA GLN A 180 15.91 43.86 -2.88
C GLN A 180 16.49 44.05 -4.29
N THR A 181 16.64 42.98 -5.05
CA THR A 181 17.18 43.05 -6.43
C THR A 181 16.21 43.75 -7.39
N TYR A 182 14.90 43.60 -7.19
CA TYR A 182 13.88 44.32 -7.95
C TYR A 182 13.91 45.84 -7.71
N GLN A 183 14.14 46.26 -6.46
CA GLN A 183 14.33 47.68 -6.14
C GLN A 183 15.58 48.24 -6.83
N GLN A 184 16.71 47.53 -6.75
CA GLN A 184 17.95 47.92 -7.42
C GLN A 184 17.76 48.03 -8.94
N LEU A 185 16.94 47.13 -9.55
CA LEU A 185 16.63 47.16 -10.96
C LEU A 185 15.95 48.48 -11.36
N HIS A 186 15.00 48.98 -10.56
CA HIS A 186 14.32 50.25 -10.81
C HIS A 186 15.23 51.47 -10.70
N GLU A 187 16.28 51.39 -9.89
CA GLU A 187 17.24 52.49 -9.68
C GLU A 187 18.23 52.63 -10.86
N GLN A 188 18.32 51.64 -11.76
CA GLN A 188 19.30 51.63 -12.87
C GLN A 188 18.92 52.46 -14.10
N GLY A 189 17.72 53.01 -14.15
CA GLY A 189 17.29 53.89 -15.25
C GLY A 189 17.22 53.15 -16.60
N PHE A 190 16.64 51.96 -16.64
CA PHE A 190 16.46 51.21 -17.88
C PHE A 190 15.59 51.96 -18.88
N SER A 191 15.94 51.81 -20.15
CA SER A 191 15.11 52.21 -21.29
C SER A 191 13.84 51.35 -21.43
N GLU A 192 12.84 51.86 -22.15
CA GLU A 192 11.63 51.13 -22.43
C GLU A 192 11.90 49.78 -23.13
N ALA A 193 12.81 49.73 -24.08
CA ALA A 193 13.24 48.52 -24.76
C ALA A 193 13.91 47.50 -23.81
N GLN A 194 14.65 47.93 -22.80
CA GLN A 194 15.25 47.06 -21.76
C GLN A 194 14.19 46.53 -20.81
N TRP A 195 13.17 47.31 -20.50
CA TRP A 195 12.02 46.85 -19.69
C TRP A 195 11.21 45.76 -20.44
N ASP A 196 11.01 45.94 -21.75
CA ASP A 196 10.35 44.86 -22.57
C ASP A 196 11.15 43.56 -22.53
N LYS A 197 12.48 43.62 -22.62
CA LYS A 197 13.36 42.46 -22.52
C LYS A 197 13.31 41.83 -21.12
N THR A 198 13.20 42.59 -20.01
CA THR A 198 13.03 42.02 -18.68
C THR A 198 11.75 41.22 -18.55
N SER A 199 10.68 41.59 -19.27
CA SER A 199 9.45 40.81 -19.30
C SER A 199 9.63 39.45 -19.99
N VAL A 200 10.45 39.38 -21.05
CA VAL A 200 10.81 38.12 -21.70
C VAL A 200 11.67 37.25 -20.77
N LEU A 201 12.67 37.84 -20.13
CA LEU A 201 13.50 37.11 -19.16
C LEU A 201 12.69 36.55 -17.99
N ARG A 202 11.68 37.27 -17.51
CA ARG A 202 10.77 36.79 -16.47
C ARG A 202 10.00 35.53 -16.90
N GLU A 203 9.43 35.53 -18.10
CA GLU A 203 8.69 34.39 -18.61
C GLU A 203 9.61 33.21 -18.89
N PHE A 204 10.81 33.48 -19.38
CA PHE A 204 11.85 32.47 -19.54
C PHE A 204 12.21 31.81 -18.20
N ALA A 205 12.48 32.60 -17.14
CA ALA A 205 12.79 32.08 -15.82
C ALA A 205 11.65 31.23 -15.26
N ARG A 206 10.39 31.66 -15.44
CA ARG A 206 9.19 30.91 -15.03
C ARG A 206 9.09 29.55 -15.74
N THR A 207 9.25 29.55 -17.06
CA THR A 207 9.20 28.32 -17.86
C THR A 207 10.32 27.36 -17.48
N ARG A 208 11.53 27.88 -17.25
CA ARG A 208 12.67 27.06 -16.83
C ARG A 208 12.54 26.49 -15.44
N ALA A 209 11.87 27.16 -14.52
CA ALA A 209 11.61 26.63 -13.19
C ALA A 209 10.70 25.38 -13.23
N SER A 210 9.71 25.35 -14.16
CA SER A 210 8.84 24.19 -14.35
C SER A 210 9.46 23.10 -15.25
N GLN A 211 10.45 23.45 -16.09
CA GLN A 211 11.16 22.54 -16.99
C GLN A 211 12.68 22.72 -16.87
N PRO A 212 13.27 22.28 -15.75
CA PRO A 212 14.72 22.43 -15.53
C PRO A 212 15.52 21.68 -16.61
N VAL A 213 16.75 22.17 -16.86
CA VAL A 213 17.66 21.51 -17.78
C VAL A 213 18.18 20.24 -17.11
N ASP A 214 17.94 19.11 -17.76
CA ASP A 214 18.48 17.81 -17.31
C ASP A 214 19.90 17.66 -17.86
N LEU A 215 20.89 17.75 -16.96
CA LEU A 215 22.31 17.60 -17.26
C LEU A 215 22.88 16.47 -16.42
N ALA A 216 23.68 15.62 -17.04
CA ALA A 216 24.50 14.67 -16.28
C ALA A 216 25.43 15.42 -15.31
N SER A 217 25.81 14.79 -14.21
CA SER A 217 26.59 15.44 -13.13
C SER A 217 27.93 16.02 -13.62
N LEU A 218 28.61 15.35 -14.56
CA LEU A 218 29.85 15.81 -15.17
C LEU A 218 29.61 17.04 -16.05
N ASP A 219 28.64 16.97 -16.96
CA ASP A 219 28.29 18.08 -17.86
C ASP A 219 27.85 19.33 -17.08
N ARG A 220 27.21 19.12 -15.93
CA ARG A 220 26.80 20.21 -15.06
C ARG A 220 28.02 20.89 -14.42
N SER A 221 28.98 20.10 -13.88
CA SER A 221 30.18 20.61 -13.28
C SER A 221 31.04 21.38 -14.29
N ASP A 222 31.23 20.83 -15.49
CA ASP A 222 32.00 21.49 -16.55
C ASP A 222 31.36 22.82 -16.94
N ARG A 223 30.05 22.87 -17.04
CA ARG A 223 29.31 24.10 -17.37
C ARG A 223 29.36 25.13 -16.24
N GLU A 224 29.30 24.69 -15.00
CA GLU A 224 29.47 25.58 -13.83
C GLU A 224 30.87 26.23 -13.84
N GLU A 225 31.92 25.47 -14.15
CA GLU A 225 33.29 25.98 -14.26
C GLU A 225 33.42 27.00 -15.42
N GLU A 226 32.86 26.72 -16.59
CA GLU A 226 32.87 27.65 -17.73
C GLU A 226 32.14 28.97 -17.43
N VAL A 227 30.94 28.89 -16.83
CA VAL A 227 30.14 30.06 -16.48
C VAL A 227 30.83 30.90 -15.40
N GLU A 228 31.39 30.24 -14.38
CA GLU A 228 32.11 30.93 -13.29
C GLU A 228 33.36 31.63 -13.83
N ALA A 229 34.15 31.00 -14.68
CA ALA A 229 35.32 31.60 -15.32
C ALA A 229 34.91 32.84 -16.14
N TRP A 230 33.82 32.76 -16.87
CA TRP A 230 33.27 33.87 -17.65
C TRP A 230 32.83 35.05 -16.76
N LEU A 231 32.12 34.79 -15.65
CA LEU A 231 31.67 35.80 -14.69
C LEU A 231 32.88 36.51 -14.02
N ASN A 232 33.91 35.74 -13.66
CA ASN A 232 35.16 36.26 -13.09
C ASN A 232 35.90 37.16 -14.10
N TYR A 233 35.96 36.76 -15.38
CA TYR A 233 36.57 37.55 -16.44
C TYR A 233 35.87 38.93 -16.60
N HIS A 234 34.55 38.96 -16.47
CA HIS A 234 33.74 40.18 -16.55
C HIS A 234 33.65 40.93 -15.21
N ARG A 235 34.40 40.51 -14.19
CA ARG A 235 34.50 41.14 -12.86
C ARG A 235 33.15 41.25 -12.13
N ILE A 236 32.29 40.24 -12.30
CA ILE A 236 31.04 40.13 -11.56
C ILE A 236 31.38 39.68 -10.13
N GLU A 237 31.08 40.51 -9.15
CA GLU A 237 31.35 40.20 -7.74
C GLU A 237 30.49 39.04 -7.27
N ASN A 238 31.10 38.04 -6.57
CA ASN A 238 30.44 36.86 -6.07
C ASN A 238 29.75 36.02 -7.15
N GLY A 239 30.31 35.98 -8.38
CA GLY A 239 29.77 35.22 -9.51
C GLY A 239 29.47 33.75 -9.18
N TRP A 240 30.27 33.15 -8.33
CA TRP A 240 30.11 31.76 -7.86
C TRP A 240 28.73 31.49 -7.19
N GLU A 241 28.10 32.50 -6.57
CA GLU A 241 26.75 32.36 -5.99
C GLU A 241 25.66 32.17 -7.06
N PHE A 242 25.88 32.70 -8.26
CA PHE A 242 24.90 32.71 -9.34
C PHE A 242 25.11 31.56 -10.32
N THR A 243 26.31 31.00 -10.39
CA THR A 243 26.70 29.96 -11.32
C THR A 243 25.76 28.76 -11.33
N PRO A 244 25.41 28.11 -10.20
CA PRO A 244 24.50 26.96 -10.20
C PRO A 244 23.09 27.32 -10.69
N VAL A 245 22.65 28.54 -10.39
CA VAL A 245 21.33 29.04 -10.82
C VAL A 245 21.30 29.31 -12.32
N LEU A 246 22.35 29.95 -12.86
CA LEU A 246 22.48 30.21 -14.29
C LEU A 246 22.55 28.91 -15.12
N VAL A 247 23.30 27.93 -14.65
CA VAL A 247 23.35 26.61 -15.29
C VAL A 247 21.98 25.92 -15.24
N SER A 248 21.27 26.02 -14.13
CA SER A 248 19.90 25.49 -14.00
C SER A 248 18.89 26.21 -14.92
N LEU A 249 19.08 27.52 -15.15
CA LEU A 249 18.36 28.29 -16.16
C LEU A 249 18.69 27.86 -17.60
N GLY A 250 19.80 27.15 -17.79
CA GLY A 250 20.30 26.72 -19.10
C GLY A 250 21.21 27.73 -19.78
N TYR A 251 21.74 28.72 -19.03
CA TYR A 251 22.69 29.70 -19.58
C TYR A 251 24.03 29.03 -19.87
N GLN A 252 24.61 29.48 -20.97
CA GLN A 252 25.99 29.22 -21.41
C GLN A 252 26.68 30.58 -21.60
N THR A 253 28.00 30.57 -21.79
CA THR A 253 28.78 31.78 -22.02
C THR A 253 28.24 32.63 -23.18
N ALA A 254 27.81 32.02 -24.29
CA ALA A 254 27.21 32.70 -25.43
C ALA A 254 25.92 33.49 -25.05
N ASN A 255 25.06 32.90 -24.22
CA ASN A 255 23.86 33.59 -23.78
C ASN A 255 24.15 34.75 -22.81
N LEU A 256 25.21 34.62 -22.03
CA LEU A 256 25.67 35.71 -21.14
C LEU A 256 26.26 36.88 -21.95
N GLU A 257 26.95 36.61 -23.05
CA GLU A 257 27.46 37.65 -23.96
C GLU A 257 26.32 38.43 -24.62
N GLU A 258 25.26 37.76 -25.06
CA GLU A 258 24.05 38.41 -25.58
C GLU A 258 23.41 39.31 -24.51
N LEU A 259 23.33 38.82 -23.25
CA LEU A 259 22.75 39.58 -22.16
C LEU A 259 23.59 40.82 -21.82
N VAL A 260 24.93 40.73 -21.84
CA VAL A 260 25.83 41.89 -21.67
C VAL A 260 25.67 42.93 -22.78
N ALA A 261 25.45 42.49 -23.99
CA ALA A 261 25.20 43.42 -25.12
C ALA A 261 23.89 44.22 -24.91
N ASP A 262 22.91 43.62 -24.30
CA ASP A 262 21.63 44.27 -24.02
C ASP A 262 21.67 45.18 -22.78
N TYR A 263 22.49 44.83 -21.81
CA TYR A 263 22.60 45.53 -20.51
C TYR A 263 24.08 45.81 -20.19
N PRO A 264 24.61 46.97 -20.62
CA PRO A 264 26.02 47.30 -20.29
C PRO A 264 26.21 47.50 -18.80
N VAL A 265 27.45 47.28 -18.31
CA VAL A 265 27.84 47.47 -16.90
C VAL A 265 27.57 48.92 -16.47
N PRO A 266 26.95 49.22 -15.32
CA PRO A 266 26.63 48.29 -14.20
C PRO A 266 25.25 47.58 -14.30
N GLN A 267 24.44 47.89 -15.27
CA GLN A 267 23.09 47.34 -15.44
C GLN A 267 23.10 45.79 -15.54
N PHE A 268 24.13 45.21 -16.17
CA PHE A 268 24.28 43.76 -16.30
C PHE A 268 24.34 43.02 -14.96
N ASP A 269 25.10 43.52 -14.00
CA ASP A 269 25.19 42.89 -12.66
C ASP A 269 23.83 42.85 -11.97
N VAL A 270 23.09 43.94 -12.06
CA VAL A 270 21.76 44.07 -11.44
C VAL A 270 20.72 43.16 -12.10
N ILE A 271 20.70 43.10 -13.45
CA ILE A 271 19.76 42.26 -14.17
C ILE A 271 20.04 40.76 -13.92
N LEU A 272 21.32 40.38 -13.80
CA LEU A 272 21.74 39.02 -13.51
C LEU A 272 21.26 38.60 -12.12
N ARG A 273 21.50 39.43 -11.10
CA ARG A 273 21.07 39.18 -9.72
C ARG A 273 19.56 39.08 -9.61
N TRP A 274 18.84 39.97 -10.27
CA TRP A 274 17.39 39.96 -10.34
C TRP A 274 16.88 38.66 -11.00
N LEU A 275 17.44 38.28 -12.15
CA LEU A 275 17.03 37.09 -12.88
C LEU A 275 17.25 35.81 -12.06
N CYS A 276 18.41 35.70 -11.40
CA CYS A 276 18.72 34.56 -10.53
C CYS A 276 17.79 34.50 -9.31
N SER A 277 17.51 35.65 -8.68
CA SER A 277 16.59 35.70 -7.52
C SER A 277 15.17 35.34 -7.90
N LEU A 278 14.71 35.81 -9.07
CA LEU A 278 13.39 35.51 -9.62
C LEU A 278 13.23 34.02 -9.95
N PHE A 279 14.23 33.42 -10.62
CA PHE A 279 14.24 31.98 -10.89
C PHE A 279 14.20 31.15 -9.59
N THR A 280 14.94 31.56 -8.58
CA THR A 280 14.96 30.89 -7.28
C THR A 280 13.56 30.89 -6.64
N VAL A 281 12.84 32.03 -6.70
CA VAL A 281 11.45 32.11 -6.24
C VAL A 281 10.55 31.14 -6.99
N PHE A 282 10.61 31.15 -8.34
CA PHE A 282 9.80 30.21 -9.15
C PHE A 282 10.15 28.76 -8.91
N SER A 283 11.43 28.43 -8.70
CA SER A 283 11.89 27.08 -8.41
C SER A 283 11.33 26.55 -7.07
N PHE A 284 11.31 27.37 -6.01
CA PHE A 284 10.70 26.97 -4.73
C PHE A 284 9.17 26.84 -4.83
N LEU A 285 8.50 27.74 -5.57
CA LEU A 285 7.06 27.61 -5.83
C LEU A 285 6.75 26.31 -6.57
N GLU A 286 7.56 25.93 -7.56
CA GLU A 286 7.38 24.70 -8.31
C GLU A 286 7.63 23.44 -7.42
N GLN A 287 8.66 23.47 -6.56
CA GLN A 287 8.90 22.38 -5.59
C GLN A 287 7.70 22.20 -4.64
N ILE A 288 7.13 23.29 -4.14
CA ILE A 288 5.95 23.24 -3.27
C ILE A 288 4.76 22.66 -4.04
N ASN A 289 4.53 23.12 -5.27
CA ASN A 289 3.45 22.66 -6.13
C ASN A 289 3.57 21.16 -6.44
N GLN A 290 4.75 20.70 -6.81
CA GLN A 290 5.03 19.28 -7.07
C GLN A 290 4.85 18.44 -5.81
N GLY A 291 5.33 18.92 -4.65
CA GLY A 291 5.12 18.26 -3.37
C GLY A 291 3.64 18.12 -3.02
N ALA A 292 2.88 19.20 -3.14
CA ALA A 292 1.44 19.22 -2.85
C ALA A 292 0.65 18.33 -3.83
N SER A 293 0.96 18.38 -5.13
CA SER A 293 0.34 17.53 -6.16
C SER A 293 0.60 16.04 -5.88
N ARG A 294 1.83 15.68 -5.52
CA ARG A 294 2.19 14.30 -5.20
C ARG A 294 1.46 13.79 -3.96
N ILE A 295 1.33 14.60 -2.91
CA ILE A 295 0.50 14.26 -1.74
C ILE A 295 -0.95 14.01 -2.18
N GLY A 296 -1.51 14.88 -3.03
CA GLY A 296 -2.86 14.72 -3.57
C GLY A 296 -3.07 13.40 -4.33
N GLU A 297 -2.11 13.01 -5.16
CA GLU A 297 -2.12 11.73 -5.88
C GLU A 297 -2.12 10.53 -4.92
N ILE A 298 -1.23 10.53 -3.92
CA ILE A 298 -1.12 9.44 -2.95
C ILE A 298 -2.42 9.35 -2.13
N VAL A 299 -2.97 10.47 -1.66
CA VAL A 299 -4.23 10.49 -0.91
C VAL A 299 -5.40 10.02 -1.77
N LYS A 300 -5.45 10.40 -3.05
CA LYS A 300 -6.48 9.94 -3.99
C LYS A 300 -6.38 8.43 -4.20
N ALA A 301 -5.17 7.90 -4.42
CA ALA A 301 -4.92 6.47 -4.60
C ALA A 301 -5.31 5.68 -3.34
N LEU A 302 -4.92 6.15 -2.15
CA LEU A 302 -5.28 5.53 -0.87
C LEU A 302 -6.81 5.51 -0.65
N LYS A 303 -7.47 6.65 -0.92
CA LYS A 303 -8.93 6.75 -0.78
C LYS A 303 -9.65 5.80 -1.74
N SER A 304 -9.22 5.73 -2.99
CA SER A 304 -9.77 4.79 -3.99
C SER A 304 -9.58 3.34 -3.55
N TYR A 305 -8.39 2.98 -3.04
CA TYR A 305 -8.10 1.64 -2.54
C TYR A 305 -9.01 1.24 -1.37
N VAL A 306 -9.17 2.11 -0.38
CA VAL A 306 -10.01 1.86 0.82
C VAL A 306 -11.50 1.87 0.48
N TYR A 307 -11.95 2.78 -0.41
CA TYR A 307 -13.37 2.92 -0.74
C TYR A 307 -13.88 1.78 -1.63
N LEU A 308 -13.09 1.33 -2.60
CA LEU A 308 -13.43 0.20 -3.46
C LEU A 308 -13.57 -1.11 -2.67
N ASP A 309 -12.95 -1.20 -1.50
CA ASP A 309 -13.02 -2.39 -0.63
C ASP A 309 -14.36 -2.51 0.14
N GLN A 310 -15.08 -1.40 0.32
CA GLN A 310 -16.37 -1.38 1.03
C GLN A 310 -17.59 -1.40 0.07
N ALA A 311 -17.38 -1.23 -1.22
CA ALA A 311 -18.44 -1.12 -2.19
C ALA A 311 -18.85 -2.49 -2.75
N PRO A 312 -20.14 -2.70 -3.04
CA PRO A 312 -20.60 -3.86 -3.79
C PRO A 312 -20.00 -3.85 -5.21
N MET A 313 -20.30 -4.87 -6.00
CA MET A 313 -19.94 -4.91 -7.40
C MET A 313 -20.31 -3.61 -8.11
N GLN A 314 -19.37 -2.98 -8.79
CA GLN A 314 -19.53 -1.67 -9.43
C GLN A 314 -18.74 -1.59 -10.74
N LEU A 315 -19.00 -0.52 -11.53
CA LEU A 315 -18.23 -0.25 -12.75
C LEU A 315 -16.82 0.25 -12.38
N VAL A 316 -15.82 -0.58 -12.65
CA VAL A 316 -14.41 -0.34 -12.32
C VAL A 316 -13.63 -0.01 -13.58
N ASP A 317 -12.76 1.00 -13.48
CA ASP A 317 -11.74 1.32 -14.46
C ASP A 317 -10.47 0.56 -14.11
N ILE A 318 -10.06 -0.35 -14.98
CA ILE A 318 -8.91 -1.23 -14.76
C ILE A 318 -7.59 -0.43 -14.74
N HIS A 319 -7.44 0.55 -15.64
CA HIS A 319 -6.23 1.36 -15.69
C HIS A 319 -6.06 2.20 -14.43
N GLU A 320 -7.15 2.83 -13.94
CA GLU A 320 -7.12 3.58 -12.68
C GLU A 320 -6.74 2.66 -11.49
N GLY A 321 -7.24 1.43 -11.44
CA GLY A 321 -6.90 0.46 -10.40
C GLY A 321 -5.42 0.06 -10.41
N LEU A 322 -4.88 -0.23 -11.59
CA LEU A 322 -3.47 -0.57 -11.79
C LEU A 322 -2.54 0.60 -11.42
N ASP A 323 -2.85 1.81 -11.91
CA ASP A 323 -2.04 2.99 -11.62
C ASP A 323 -2.07 3.39 -10.14
N ASN A 324 -3.24 3.31 -9.48
CA ASN A 324 -3.34 3.53 -8.03
C ASN A 324 -2.52 2.50 -7.25
N THR A 325 -2.50 1.23 -7.68
CA THR A 325 -1.65 0.18 -7.06
C THR A 325 -0.16 0.50 -7.23
N LEU A 326 0.27 0.94 -8.42
CA LEU A 326 1.66 1.34 -8.65
C LEU A 326 2.07 2.55 -7.81
N VAL A 327 1.19 3.55 -7.65
CA VAL A 327 1.42 4.70 -6.75
C VAL A 327 1.64 4.24 -5.31
N MET A 328 0.83 3.28 -4.83
CA MET A 328 0.95 2.76 -3.46
C MET A 328 2.21 1.90 -3.25
N LEU A 329 2.72 1.26 -4.31
CA LEU A 329 3.93 0.44 -4.27
C LEU A 329 5.20 1.21 -4.61
N GLN A 330 5.13 2.54 -4.78
CA GLN A 330 6.27 3.38 -5.18
C GLN A 330 7.49 3.20 -4.26
N SER A 331 7.26 3.02 -2.95
CA SER A 331 8.35 2.77 -1.98
C SER A 331 9.12 1.46 -2.19
N LYS A 332 8.49 0.49 -2.87
CA LYS A 332 9.12 -0.79 -3.26
C LYS A 332 9.72 -0.75 -4.67
N LEU A 333 9.33 0.22 -5.48
CA LEU A 333 9.88 0.45 -6.82
C LEU A 333 11.21 1.20 -6.66
N SER A 334 12.33 0.48 -6.70
CA SER A 334 13.66 1.12 -6.74
C SER A 334 13.83 1.92 -8.03
N ASN A 335 14.79 2.84 -8.06
CA ASN A 335 15.13 3.61 -9.27
C ASN A 335 15.64 2.73 -10.43
N GLU A 336 15.98 1.47 -10.16
CA GLU A 336 16.49 0.51 -11.14
C GLU A 336 15.39 -0.41 -11.69
N ILE A 337 14.13 -0.23 -11.24
CA ILE A 337 12.95 -0.93 -11.78
C ILE A 337 12.20 -0.02 -12.76
N ILE A 338 12.12 -0.47 -14.00
CA ILE A 338 11.40 0.24 -15.07
C ILE A 338 9.98 -0.31 -15.20
N VAL A 339 8.96 0.52 -15.01
CA VAL A 339 7.56 0.14 -15.24
C VAL A 339 7.10 0.60 -16.62
N LYS A 340 6.84 -0.35 -17.52
CA LYS A 340 6.33 -0.10 -18.87
C LYS A 340 4.82 -0.36 -18.93
N ARG A 341 4.06 0.66 -19.30
CA ARG A 341 2.60 0.60 -19.48
C ARG A 341 2.24 0.48 -20.95
N ASN A 342 1.48 -0.54 -21.29
CA ASN A 342 0.99 -0.84 -22.63
C ASN A 342 -0.53 -0.98 -22.62
N TYR A 343 -1.19 0.10 -22.25
CA TYR A 343 -2.63 0.13 -22.05
C TYR A 343 -3.37 0.29 -23.38
N ALA A 344 -4.41 -0.54 -23.58
CA ALA A 344 -5.28 -0.41 -24.74
C ALA A 344 -6.11 0.88 -24.64
N GLU A 345 -6.16 1.64 -25.71
CA GLU A 345 -7.03 2.82 -25.79
C GLU A 345 -8.51 2.40 -25.79
N GLY A 346 -9.34 3.13 -25.04
CA GLY A 346 -10.78 2.90 -25.01
C GLY A 346 -11.24 1.62 -24.31
N LEU A 347 -10.44 1.05 -23.40
CA LEU A 347 -10.81 -0.12 -22.62
C LEU A 347 -12.12 0.14 -21.85
N PRO A 348 -13.16 -0.72 -21.95
CA PRO A 348 -14.40 -0.51 -21.23
C PRO A 348 -14.24 -0.71 -19.73
N LYS A 349 -15.02 0.03 -18.93
CA LYS A 349 -15.18 -0.26 -17.52
C LYS A 349 -15.95 -1.58 -17.35
N ILE A 350 -15.54 -2.39 -16.38
CA ILE A 350 -16.16 -3.69 -16.11
C ILE A 350 -16.90 -3.69 -14.77
N MET A 351 -17.94 -4.52 -14.68
CA MET A 351 -18.62 -4.77 -13.41
C MET A 351 -17.79 -5.72 -12.56
N ALA A 352 -17.18 -5.23 -11.48
CA ALA A 352 -16.29 -6.02 -10.63
C ALA A 352 -16.25 -5.52 -9.18
N TYR A 353 -15.70 -6.34 -8.30
CA TYR A 353 -15.30 -5.95 -6.95
C TYR A 353 -13.93 -5.27 -7.01
N GLY A 354 -13.93 -3.94 -7.04
CA GLY A 354 -12.71 -3.15 -7.24
C GLY A 354 -11.62 -3.41 -6.21
N GLY A 355 -12.00 -3.60 -4.94
CA GLY A 355 -11.06 -3.94 -3.87
C GLY A 355 -10.37 -5.29 -4.07
N GLU A 356 -11.10 -6.32 -4.52
CA GLU A 356 -10.52 -7.63 -4.80
C GLU A 356 -9.56 -7.58 -6.00
N LEU A 357 -9.90 -6.80 -7.05
CA LEU A 357 -8.99 -6.58 -8.17
C LEU A 357 -7.71 -5.87 -7.73
N ASN A 358 -7.82 -4.81 -6.92
CA ASN A 358 -6.64 -4.12 -6.39
C ASN A 358 -5.74 -5.05 -5.55
N GLN A 359 -6.32 -5.99 -4.82
CA GLN A 359 -5.58 -7.02 -4.11
C GLN A 359 -4.83 -7.96 -5.07
N VAL A 360 -5.48 -8.36 -6.17
CA VAL A 360 -4.83 -9.18 -7.22
C VAL A 360 -3.65 -8.45 -7.83
N TRP A 361 -3.83 -7.16 -8.21
CA TRP A 361 -2.75 -6.34 -8.76
C TRP A 361 -1.59 -6.20 -7.78
N THR A 362 -1.91 -5.89 -6.51
CA THR A 362 -0.91 -5.75 -5.45
C THR A 362 -0.10 -7.03 -5.27
N ASN A 363 -0.75 -8.18 -5.17
CA ASN A 363 -0.08 -9.46 -4.97
C ASN A 363 0.84 -9.81 -6.14
N ILE A 364 0.37 -9.66 -7.38
CA ILE A 364 1.15 -9.99 -8.56
C ILE A 364 2.36 -9.04 -8.68
N ILE A 365 2.14 -7.72 -8.52
CA ILE A 365 3.22 -6.74 -8.64
C ILE A 365 4.24 -6.91 -7.51
N VAL A 366 3.82 -7.13 -6.27
CA VAL A 366 4.74 -7.37 -5.14
C VAL A 366 5.58 -8.63 -5.38
N ASN A 367 4.96 -9.74 -5.82
CA ASN A 367 5.70 -10.95 -6.16
C ASN A 367 6.72 -10.72 -7.27
N ALA A 368 6.37 -9.95 -8.30
CA ALA A 368 7.29 -9.57 -9.36
C ALA A 368 8.46 -8.73 -8.83
N LEU A 369 8.20 -7.74 -7.95
CA LEU A 369 9.22 -6.91 -7.32
C LEU A 369 10.18 -7.73 -6.45
N ASP A 370 9.61 -8.61 -5.62
CA ASP A 370 10.39 -9.48 -4.73
C ASP A 370 11.26 -10.47 -5.53
N ALA A 371 10.77 -10.97 -6.68
CA ALA A 371 11.53 -11.88 -7.55
C ALA A 371 12.68 -11.19 -8.31
N MET A 372 12.58 -9.89 -8.57
CA MET A 372 13.59 -9.11 -9.31
C MET A 372 14.70 -8.54 -8.42
N ASP A 373 14.60 -8.66 -7.09
CA ASP A 373 15.61 -8.17 -6.13
C ASP A 373 16.06 -6.72 -6.36
N GLY A 374 15.10 -5.86 -6.70
CA GLY A 374 15.31 -4.41 -6.83
C GLY A 374 15.77 -3.92 -8.20
N GLN A 375 15.97 -4.79 -9.20
CA GLN A 375 16.42 -4.42 -10.55
C GLN A 375 15.61 -5.15 -11.64
N GLY A 376 15.11 -4.43 -12.63
CA GLY A 376 14.43 -5.09 -13.75
C GLY A 376 13.35 -4.26 -14.42
N THR A 377 12.48 -4.94 -15.14
CA THR A 377 11.36 -4.32 -15.86
C THR A 377 10.06 -5.03 -15.52
N ILE A 378 9.04 -4.27 -15.13
CA ILE A 378 7.65 -4.75 -15.09
C ILE A 378 6.94 -4.14 -16.30
N LYS A 379 6.29 -5.01 -17.09
CA LYS A 379 5.48 -4.59 -18.21
C LYS A 379 4.01 -4.94 -17.93
N ILE A 380 3.15 -3.94 -17.94
CA ILE A 380 1.71 -4.11 -17.74
C ILE A 380 1.02 -3.81 -19.07
N SER A 381 0.31 -4.79 -19.60
CA SER A 381 -0.41 -4.69 -20.86
C SER A 381 -1.88 -4.99 -20.64
N THR A 382 -2.75 -4.24 -21.31
CA THR A 382 -4.19 -4.48 -21.30
C THR A 382 -4.70 -4.62 -22.73
N LYS A 383 -5.69 -5.50 -22.92
CA LYS A 383 -6.37 -5.64 -24.23
C LYS A 383 -7.81 -6.07 -24.01
N GLN A 384 -8.66 -5.73 -24.94
CA GLN A 384 -10.01 -6.29 -25.05
C GLN A 384 -10.02 -7.30 -26.20
N VAL A 385 -10.56 -8.47 -25.95
CA VAL A 385 -10.83 -9.51 -26.96
C VAL A 385 -12.27 -9.95 -26.76
N ASP A 386 -13.12 -9.65 -27.71
CA ASP A 386 -14.57 -9.87 -27.66
C ASP A 386 -15.20 -9.23 -26.39
N GLU A 387 -15.78 -10.03 -25.50
CA GLU A 387 -16.40 -9.60 -24.24
C GLU A 387 -15.43 -9.64 -23.05
N TRP A 388 -14.17 -10.02 -23.26
CA TRP A 388 -13.17 -10.19 -22.22
C TRP A 388 -12.15 -9.05 -22.20
N VAL A 389 -11.83 -8.60 -21.01
CA VAL A 389 -10.69 -7.71 -20.75
C VAL A 389 -9.55 -8.56 -20.19
N PHE A 390 -8.40 -8.46 -20.83
CA PHE A 390 -7.17 -9.13 -20.41
C PHE A 390 -6.21 -8.11 -19.81
N VAL A 391 -5.62 -8.47 -18.67
CA VAL A 391 -4.51 -7.76 -18.03
C VAL A 391 -3.34 -8.73 -17.96
N GLU A 392 -2.22 -8.35 -18.54
CA GLU A 392 -0.99 -9.12 -18.57
C GLU A 392 0.08 -8.33 -17.81
N ILE A 393 0.67 -8.94 -16.77
CA ILE A 393 1.76 -8.39 -15.98
C ILE A 393 2.95 -9.30 -16.18
N GLU A 394 4.02 -8.79 -16.77
CA GLU A 394 5.25 -9.50 -17.10
C GLU A 394 6.39 -8.88 -16.33
N ASP A 395 7.20 -9.69 -15.66
CA ASP A 395 8.42 -9.28 -14.98
C ASP A 395 9.65 -9.88 -15.67
N SER A 396 10.81 -9.27 -15.43
CA SER A 396 12.11 -9.74 -15.93
C SER A 396 12.88 -10.58 -14.92
N GLY A 397 12.20 -11.08 -13.90
CA GLY A 397 12.79 -11.94 -12.86
C GLY A 397 13.17 -13.33 -13.34
N PRO A 398 13.63 -14.19 -12.43
CA PRO A 398 14.13 -15.54 -12.76
C PRO A 398 13.02 -16.52 -13.18
N GLY A 399 11.76 -16.10 -13.14
CA GLY A 399 10.61 -16.95 -13.41
C GLY A 399 10.23 -17.82 -12.19
N ILE A 400 9.20 -18.65 -12.37
CA ILE A 400 8.66 -19.51 -11.32
C ILE A 400 9.23 -20.91 -11.47
N PRO A 401 9.90 -21.47 -10.42
CA PRO A 401 10.39 -22.85 -10.43
C PRO A 401 9.27 -23.86 -10.69
N GLU A 402 9.62 -24.97 -11.35
CA GLU A 402 8.64 -25.94 -11.85
C GLU A 402 7.87 -26.64 -10.70
N ASP A 403 8.53 -26.89 -9.58
CA ASP A 403 7.97 -27.45 -8.35
C ASP A 403 6.96 -26.52 -7.64
N VAL A 404 7.12 -25.21 -7.78
CA VAL A 404 6.19 -24.20 -7.26
C VAL A 404 5.00 -23.99 -8.19
N ARG A 405 5.21 -24.20 -9.50
CA ARG A 405 4.22 -23.93 -10.54
C ARG A 405 2.96 -24.80 -10.41
N GLU A 406 3.12 -26.04 -9.97
CA GLU A 406 1.99 -26.97 -9.75
C GLU A 406 1.12 -26.56 -8.56
N ASN A 407 1.67 -25.79 -7.61
CA ASN A 407 1.00 -25.40 -6.37
C ASN A 407 0.59 -23.91 -6.33
N LEU A 408 0.77 -23.17 -7.42
CA LEU A 408 0.55 -21.70 -7.48
C LEU A 408 -0.88 -21.26 -7.11
N PHE A 409 -1.88 -22.12 -7.32
CA PHE A 409 -3.29 -21.88 -7.04
C PHE A 409 -3.87 -22.89 -6.05
N SER A 410 -3.01 -23.66 -5.38
CA SER A 410 -3.44 -24.54 -4.30
C SER A 410 -3.69 -23.70 -3.04
N PRO A 411 -4.81 -23.95 -2.30
CA PRO A 411 -5.14 -23.22 -1.09
C PRO A 411 -4.15 -23.49 0.06
#